data_83cf1aae76a909c2dff936be7a1801f0
#
_entry.id   83cf1aae76a909c2dff936be7a1801f0
#
_cell.length_a   1.000
_cell.length_b   1.000
_cell.length_c   1.000
_cell.angle_alpha   90.00
_cell.angle_beta   90.00
_cell.angle_gamma   90.00
#
_symmetry.space_group_name_H-M   'P 1'
#
loop_
_entity.id
_entity.type
_entity.pdbx_description
1 polymer ?
#
loop_
_entity_poly.entity_id
_entity_poly.type
_entity_poly.pdbx_seq_one_letter_code
_entity_poly.pdbx_strand_id
1 'polypeptide(L)'
;MWWEENCKEWNAEPAELFHIPNGLVANSNIRVVKALGVRPGIPDLMLAIPNQYYSGLFIELKRPGLDISRGLSRNQTRTIARLNLRGYSAVVVNCLDDAIMAITAYMEGL
;
A
#
# COMPACT_ATOMS: atom_id res chain seq x y z
N MET A 1 -8.46 -13.84 8.50
CA MET A 1 -7.71 -12.55 8.40
C MET A 1 -8.68 -11.41 8.21
N TRP A 2 -8.37 -10.26 8.76
CA TRP A 2 -9.33 -9.14 8.83
C TRP A 2 -9.92 -8.75 7.47
N TRP A 3 -9.07 -8.57 6.45
CA TRP A 3 -9.56 -8.17 5.14
C TRP A 3 -10.47 -9.23 4.51
N GLU A 4 -10.07 -10.47 4.55
CA GLU A 4 -10.88 -11.58 4.01
C GLU A 4 -12.24 -11.71 4.68
N GLU A 5 -12.30 -11.41 5.98
CA GLU A 5 -13.54 -11.47 6.76
C GLU A 5 -14.45 -10.28 6.52
N ASN A 6 -13.90 -9.14 6.11
CA ASN A 6 -14.63 -7.87 6.06
C ASN A 6 -14.83 -7.29 4.65
N CYS A 7 -14.05 -7.71 3.67
CA CYS A 7 -14.10 -7.09 2.34
C CYS A 7 -15.47 -7.17 1.66
N LYS A 8 -16.25 -8.17 1.97
CA LYS A 8 -17.59 -8.37 1.40
C LYS A 8 -18.54 -7.23 1.73
N GLU A 9 -18.34 -6.53 2.85
CA GLU A 9 -19.16 -5.38 3.23
C GLU A 9 -19.12 -4.28 2.17
N TRP A 10 -18.04 -4.23 1.40
CA TRP A 10 -17.85 -3.24 0.33
C TRP A 10 -17.91 -3.85 -1.07
N ASN A 11 -18.44 -5.07 -1.17
CA ASN A 11 -18.51 -5.80 -2.44
C ASN A 11 -17.13 -5.99 -3.07
N ALA A 12 -16.12 -6.18 -2.24
CA ALA A 12 -14.74 -6.39 -2.66
C ALA A 12 -14.33 -7.85 -2.56
N GLU A 13 -13.30 -8.22 -3.31
CA GLU A 13 -12.71 -9.55 -3.31
C GLU A 13 -11.41 -9.56 -2.50
N PRO A 14 -11.06 -10.69 -1.85
CA PRO A 14 -9.81 -10.77 -1.08
C PRO A 14 -8.56 -10.37 -1.85
N ALA A 15 -8.47 -10.73 -3.13
CA ALA A 15 -7.28 -10.46 -3.95
C ALA A 15 -7.08 -8.97 -4.29
N GLU A 16 -8.07 -8.12 -4.00
CA GLU A 16 -7.96 -6.69 -4.31
C GLU A 16 -7.12 -5.91 -3.30
N LEU A 17 -6.78 -6.51 -2.16
CA LEU A 17 -5.75 -6.00 -1.25
C LEU A 17 -4.58 -6.99 -1.24
N PHE A 18 -3.39 -6.53 -1.56
CA PHE A 18 -2.25 -7.43 -1.68
C PHE A 18 -0.94 -6.76 -1.25
N HIS A 19 -0.01 -7.62 -0.83
CA HIS A 19 1.35 -7.22 -0.48
C HIS A 19 2.20 -7.06 -1.76
N ILE A 20 2.95 -5.97 -1.81
CA ILE A 20 3.89 -5.70 -2.90
C ILE A 20 5.26 -6.22 -2.48
N PRO A 21 5.83 -7.24 -3.17
CA PRO A 21 7.12 -7.78 -2.79
C PRO A 21 8.26 -6.77 -2.95
N ASN A 22 9.14 -6.71 -1.96
CA ASN A 22 10.35 -5.88 -2.00
C ASN A 22 11.51 -6.72 -2.54
N GLY A 23 11.66 -6.79 -3.84
CA GLY A 23 12.78 -7.49 -4.46
C GLY A 23 12.35 -8.52 -5.49
N LEU A 24 13.31 -9.37 -5.88
CA LEU A 24 13.10 -10.38 -6.91
C LEU A 24 12.42 -11.61 -6.33
N VAL A 25 11.37 -12.08 -7.00
CA VAL A 25 10.68 -13.32 -6.65
C VAL A 25 11.37 -14.48 -7.37
N ALA A 26 11.57 -15.61 -6.67
CA ALA A 26 12.36 -16.74 -7.16
C ALA A 26 11.93 -17.29 -8.52
N ASN A 27 10.62 -17.29 -8.82
CA ASN A 27 10.08 -17.81 -10.08
C ASN A 27 9.80 -16.73 -11.12
N SER A 28 10.23 -15.49 -10.87
CA SER A 28 10.04 -14.39 -11.82
C SER A 28 11.08 -14.44 -12.94
N ASN A 29 10.75 -13.88 -14.09
CA ASN A 29 11.72 -13.61 -15.13
C ASN A 29 12.59 -12.43 -14.68
N ILE A 30 13.77 -12.74 -14.15
CA ILE A 30 14.67 -11.76 -13.53
C ILE A 30 15.07 -10.66 -14.52
N ARG A 31 15.29 -11.00 -15.79
CA ARG A 31 15.70 -10.02 -16.81
C ARG A 31 14.61 -8.99 -17.05
N VAL A 32 13.36 -9.44 -17.15
CA VAL A 32 12.21 -8.54 -17.36
C VAL A 32 11.97 -7.69 -16.12
N VAL A 33 12.00 -8.29 -14.93
CA VAL A 33 11.79 -7.56 -13.67
C VAL A 33 12.86 -6.48 -13.50
N LYS A 34 14.13 -6.78 -13.76
CA LYS A 34 15.21 -5.78 -13.68
C LYS A 34 15.06 -4.70 -14.74
N ALA A 35 14.63 -5.04 -15.96
CA ALA A 35 14.43 -4.08 -17.04
C ALA A 35 13.29 -3.11 -16.76
N LEU A 36 12.19 -3.61 -16.17
CA LEU A 36 11.01 -2.80 -15.86
C LEU A 36 11.14 -2.04 -14.54
N GLY A 37 11.95 -2.54 -13.64
CA GLY A 37 12.34 -1.83 -12.43
C GLY A 37 11.98 -2.56 -11.15
N VAL A 38 13.00 -2.80 -10.35
CA VAL A 38 12.89 -3.14 -8.94
C VAL A 38 13.32 -1.89 -8.20
N ARG A 39 12.41 -1.24 -7.51
CA ARG A 39 12.65 0.09 -6.91
C ARG A 39 12.61 0.02 -5.39
N PRO A 40 13.57 0.64 -4.69
CA PRO A 40 13.44 0.85 -3.26
C PRO A 40 12.36 1.91 -2.97
N GLY A 41 11.74 1.81 -1.81
CA GLY A 41 10.79 2.83 -1.34
C GLY A 41 9.37 2.67 -1.84
N ILE A 42 9.04 1.55 -2.50
CA ILE A 42 7.66 1.24 -2.88
C ILE A 42 6.89 0.80 -1.62
N PRO A 43 5.66 1.27 -1.41
CA PRO A 43 4.85 0.85 -0.25
C PRO A 43 4.60 -0.66 -0.20
N ASP A 44 4.30 -1.16 1.00
CA ASP A 44 4.16 -2.60 1.26
C ASP A 44 2.87 -3.21 0.74
N LEU A 45 1.77 -2.45 0.77
CA LEU A 45 0.44 -2.95 0.41
C LEU A 45 -0.22 -2.03 -0.60
N MET A 46 -1.04 -2.64 -1.46
CA MET A 46 -1.92 -1.90 -2.36
C MET A 46 -3.34 -2.43 -2.26
N LEU A 47 -4.30 -1.51 -2.10
CA LEU A 47 -5.71 -1.76 -2.31
C LEU A 47 -6.08 -1.24 -3.69
N ALA A 48 -6.31 -2.16 -4.63
CA ALA A 48 -6.52 -1.85 -6.04
C ALA A 48 -8.00 -1.56 -6.34
N ILE A 49 -8.61 -0.72 -5.53
CA ILE A 49 -10.01 -0.33 -5.66
C ILE A 49 -10.07 1.20 -5.68
N PRO A 50 -10.65 1.82 -6.71
CA PRO A 50 -10.83 3.27 -6.70
C PRO A 50 -11.99 3.66 -5.74
N ASN A 51 -11.89 4.86 -5.18
CA ASN A 51 -13.04 5.51 -4.57
C ASN A 51 -13.34 6.81 -5.32
N GLN A 52 -14.24 7.65 -4.79
CA GLN A 52 -14.60 8.87 -5.52
C GLN A 52 -13.47 9.90 -5.61
N TYR A 53 -12.43 9.78 -4.78
CA TYR A 53 -11.33 10.75 -4.73
C TYR A 53 -10.01 10.21 -5.25
N TYR A 54 -9.79 8.88 -5.18
CA TYR A 54 -8.49 8.27 -5.46
C TYR A 54 -8.63 7.03 -6.33
N SER A 55 -7.57 6.75 -7.09
CA SER A 55 -7.51 5.57 -7.97
C SER A 55 -7.15 4.28 -7.24
N GLY A 56 -6.61 4.37 -6.05
CA GLY A 56 -6.22 3.24 -5.23
C GLY A 56 -5.57 3.73 -3.94
N LEU A 57 -5.35 2.80 -3.00
CA LEU A 57 -4.72 3.09 -1.71
C LEU A 57 -3.43 2.28 -1.59
N PHE A 58 -2.33 2.97 -1.27
CA PHE A 58 -1.06 2.35 -0.91
C PHE A 58 -0.81 2.53 0.58
N ILE A 59 -0.28 1.49 1.22
CA ILE A 59 0.03 1.53 2.65
C ILE A 59 1.48 1.11 2.87
N GLU A 60 2.24 1.98 3.51
CA GLU A 60 3.60 1.68 4.01
C GLU A 60 3.50 1.28 5.46
N LEU A 61 4.05 0.10 5.80
CA LEU A 61 4.04 -0.43 7.16
C LEU A 61 5.36 -0.14 7.85
N LYS A 62 5.29 0.43 9.04
CA LYS A 62 6.45 0.65 9.91
C LYS A 62 6.32 -0.18 11.17
N ARG A 63 7.45 -0.37 11.88
CA ARG A 63 7.44 -1.12 13.15
C ARG A 63 6.58 -0.41 14.19
N PRO A 64 5.88 -1.17 15.06
CA PRO A 64 5.16 -0.57 16.19
C PRO A 64 6.09 0.28 17.05
N GLY A 65 5.59 1.43 17.50
CA GLY A 65 6.35 2.35 18.34
C GLY A 65 7.36 3.25 17.61
N LEU A 66 7.56 3.04 16.31
CA LEU A 66 8.43 3.92 15.53
C LEU A 66 7.73 5.23 15.22
N ASP A 67 8.46 6.34 15.38
CA ASP A 67 7.97 7.64 14.92
C ASP A 67 7.88 7.61 13.40
N ILE A 68 6.67 7.69 12.87
CA ILE A 68 6.39 7.61 11.46
C ILE A 68 7.15 8.68 10.68
N SER A 69 7.20 9.92 11.21
CA SER A 69 7.84 11.05 10.53
C SER A 69 9.35 10.85 10.36
N ARG A 70 9.96 10.05 11.22
CA ARG A 70 11.39 9.75 11.20
C ARG A 70 11.71 8.40 10.54
N GLY A 71 10.69 7.54 10.39
CA GLY A 71 10.86 6.17 9.90
C GLY A 71 10.94 6.04 8.40
N LEU A 72 10.69 7.11 7.63
CA LEU A 72 10.69 7.07 6.18
C LEU A 72 12.07 7.38 5.60
N SER A 73 12.52 6.53 4.68
CA SER A 73 13.69 6.84 3.86
C SER A 73 13.36 7.95 2.86
N ARG A 74 14.41 8.51 2.24
CA ARG A 74 14.24 9.50 1.17
C ARG A 74 13.44 8.91 0.01
N ASN A 75 13.73 7.67 -0.38
CA ASN A 75 13.01 6.99 -1.46
C ASN A 75 11.54 6.80 -1.13
N GLN A 76 11.22 6.38 0.10
CA GLN A 76 9.84 6.21 0.55
C GLN A 76 9.07 7.53 0.54
N THR A 77 9.67 8.59 1.09
CA THR A 77 9.06 9.92 1.10
C THR A 77 8.76 10.40 -0.32
N ARG A 78 9.71 10.25 -1.23
CA ARG A 78 9.55 10.66 -2.62
C ARG A 78 8.47 9.85 -3.34
N THR A 79 8.46 8.53 -3.16
CA THR A 79 7.47 7.67 -3.80
C THR A 79 6.06 8.00 -3.31
N ILE A 80 5.87 8.16 -2.00
CA ILE A 80 4.58 8.53 -1.43
C ILE A 80 4.08 9.85 -2.01
N ALA A 81 4.96 10.86 -2.09
CA ALA A 81 4.61 12.16 -2.67
C ALA A 81 4.18 12.03 -4.14
N ARG A 82 4.87 11.20 -4.92
CA ARG A 82 4.55 10.97 -6.33
C ARG A 82 3.22 10.22 -6.50
N LEU A 83 2.96 9.22 -5.68
CA LEU A 83 1.70 8.49 -5.70
C LEU A 83 0.52 9.41 -5.39
N ASN A 84 0.65 10.24 -4.36
CA ASN A 84 -0.39 11.22 -4.02
C ASN A 84 -0.61 12.22 -5.17
N LEU A 85 0.45 12.65 -5.83
CA LEU A 85 0.36 13.54 -6.99
C LEU A 85 -0.38 12.88 -8.16
N ARG A 86 -0.24 11.56 -8.32
CA ARG A 86 -0.85 10.80 -9.42
C ARG A 86 -2.28 10.38 -9.16
N GLY A 87 -2.89 10.80 -8.06
CA GLY A 87 -4.28 10.50 -7.77
C GLY A 87 -4.51 9.26 -6.92
N TYR A 88 -3.45 8.70 -6.33
CA TYR A 88 -3.57 7.63 -5.34
C TYR A 88 -3.54 8.21 -3.94
N SER A 89 -4.14 7.50 -3.00
CA SER A 89 -3.91 7.77 -1.58
C SER A 89 -2.75 6.90 -1.11
N ALA A 90 -1.74 7.50 -0.52
CA ALA A 90 -0.60 6.76 0.02
C ALA A 90 -0.39 7.18 1.48
N VAL A 91 -0.47 6.23 2.39
CA VAL A 91 -0.42 6.46 3.84
C VAL A 91 0.65 5.61 4.49
N VAL A 92 1.10 6.03 5.65
CA VAL A 92 2.08 5.31 6.47
C VAL A 92 1.43 4.97 7.80
N VAL A 93 1.51 3.71 8.20
CA VAL A 93 0.96 3.25 9.48
C VAL A 93 2.00 2.39 10.20
N ASN A 94 1.86 2.27 11.51
CA ASN A 94 2.78 1.47 12.34
C ASN A 94 2.06 0.45 13.24
N CYS A 95 0.77 0.22 13.00
CA CYS A 95 0.03 -0.81 13.72
C CYS A 95 -1.16 -1.30 12.90
N LEU A 96 -1.68 -2.46 13.26
CA LEU A 96 -2.82 -3.07 12.57
C LEU A 96 -4.07 -2.19 12.66
N ASP A 97 -4.36 -1.64 13.82
CA ASP A 97 -5.55 -0.82 14.02
C ASP A 97 -5.57 0.40 13.10
N ASP A 98 -4.42 1.06 12.92
CA ASP A 98 -4.31 2.21 12.03
C ASP A 98 -4.45 1.79 10.55
N ALA A 99 -3.93 0.62 10.20
CA ALA A 99 -4.13 0.07 8.85
C ALA A 99 -5.61 -0.21 8.57
N ILE A 100 -6.30 -0.84 9.53
CA ILE A 100 -7.75 -1.09 9.43
C ILE A 100 -8.52 0.21 9.31
N MET A 101 -8.18 1.22 10.11
CA MET A 101 -8.81 2.53 10.03
C MET A 101 -8.61 3.19 8.66
N ALA A 102 -7.40 3.12 8.12
CA ALA A 102 -7.09 3.69 6.81
C ALA A 102 -7.89 3.02 5.69
N ILE A 103 -7.96 1.68 5.70
CA ILE A 103 -8.73 0.92 4.71
C ILE A 103 -10.22 1.22 4.85
N THR A 104 -10.74 1.20 6.06
CA THR A 104 -12.15 1.47 6.32
C THR A 104 -12.54 2.87 5.85
N ALA A 105 -11.77 3.88 6.23
CA ALA A 105 -12.02 5.26 5.79
C ALA A 105 -11.99 5.38 4.27
N TYR A 106 -11.01 4.73 3.63
CA TYR A 106 -10.89 4.74 2.17
C TYR A 106 -12.11 4.10 1.50
N MET A 107 -12.55 2.93 1.97
CA MET A 107 -13.69 2.21 1.41
C MET A 107 -15.02 2.90 1.69
N GLU A 108 -15.12 3.62 2.81
CA GLU A 108 -16.31 4.41 3.14
C GLU A 108 -16.38 5.75 2.35
N GLY A 109 -15.38 6.04 1.54
CA GLY A 109 -15.36 7.25 0.73
C GLY A 109 -15.00 8.51 1.50
N LEU A 110 -14.27 8.36 2.58
CA LEU A 110 -13.93 9.47 3.47
C LEU A 110 -12.56 10.09 3.17
#